data_effe127bbaac7a043c77c7fdeabc52fc
#
_entry.id   effe127bbaac7a043c77c7fdeabc52fc
#
_cell.length_a   1.000
_cell.length_b   1.000
_cell.length_c   1.000
_cell.angle_alpha   90.00
_cell.angle_beta   90.00
_cell.angle_gamma   90.00
#
_symmetry.space_group_name_H-M   'P 1'
#
loop_
_entity.id
_entity.type
_entity.pdbx_description
1 polymer ?
#
loop_
_entity_poly.entity_id
_entity_poly.type
_entity_poly.pdbx_seq_one_letter_code
_entity_poly.pdbx_strand_id
1 'polypeptide(L)'
;MGNIVVIGSVNMDMVCSVDKRPEKGETVLGNSFFTSPGGKGANQAISASKLGANVKMISCVGEDSLGEELIRNFRNNKVDYSLVSRDKHKSSGVAVITLCENDNSIVVVAGTNELVDIELIKKNEEEIKNADIVLLQLEIPLETINYVVNFCFENKIKVLVNPAPAIKLDRDIIEKVTYLTPNEHEYKVVFDTEEEIEEILKKYPNKLVITEGKNGARFYDGKEIKHVSCIKVDVQDTTGAGDTFNGALSVAITEGKNLYTAVEYAVVASGLSVTKLGAQSGMPYKEDVEKYLNINK
;
A
#
# COMPACT_ATOMS: atom_id res chain seq x y z
N MET A 1 -14.14 -6.73 -14.45
CA MET A 1 -13.00 -6.73 -13.51
C MET A 1 -12.11 -5.56 -13.89
N GLY A 2 -11.69 -4.74 -12.92
CA GLY A 2 -10.76 -3.63 -13.18
C GLY A 2 -9.34 -4.14 -13.40
N ASN A 3 -8.61 -3.46 -14.28
CA ASN A 3 -7.19 -3.71 -14.52
C ASN A 3 -6.37 -2.73 -13.67
N ILE A 4 -5.63 -3.24 -12.69
CA ILE A 4 -4.82 -2.45 -11.78
C ILE A 4 -3.35 -2.78 -12.04
N VAL A 5 -2.54 -1.75 -12.28
CA VAL A 5 -1.08 -1.89 -12.29
C VAL A 5 -0.55 -1.32 -10.97
N VAL A 6 0.13 -2.15 -10.20
CA VAL A 6 0.82 -1.72 -8.98
C VAL A 6 2.30 -1.61 -9.29
N ILE A 7 2.86 -0.43 -9.03
CA ILE A 7 4.29 -0.16 -9.18
C ILE A 7 4.82 0.15 -7.79
N GLY A 8 5.66 -0.73 -7.24
CA GLY A 8 6.06 -0.54 -5.85
C GLY A 8 7.00 -1.60 -5.31
N SER A 9 7.19 -1.56 -4.02
CA SER A 9 8.12 -2.40 -3.27
C SER A 9 7.64 -3.83 -3.08
N VAL A 10 8.62 -4.72 -2.97
CA VAL A 10 8.46 -6.12 -2.56
C VAL A 10 9.53 -6.43 -1.52
N ASN A 11 9.14 -6.83 -0.33
CA ASN A 11 10.06 -7.11 0.77
C ASN A 11 9.80 -8.50 1.37
N MET A 12 10.84 -9.08 1.95
CA MET A 12 10.68 -10.15 2.91
C MET A 12 10.81 -9.57 4.32
N ASP A 13 9.74 -9.69 5.10
CA ASP A 13 9.74 -9.31 6.51
C ASP A 13 10.38 -10.44 7.31
N MET A 14 11.48 -10.14 8.02
CA MET A 14 12.20 -11.03 8.92
C MET A 14 11.87 -10.66 10.35
N VAL A 15 11.02 -11.43 10.99
CA VAL A 15 10.46 -11.08 12.30
C VAL A 15 11.14 -11.92 13.38
N CYS A 16 11.75 -11.25 14.35
CA CYS A 16 12.35 -11.87 15.53
C CYS A 16 11.70 -11.29 16.80
N SER A 17 11.25 -12.14 17.71
CA SER A 17 10.79 -11.69 19.03
C SER A 17 11.85 -11.92 20.09
N VAL A 18 11.99 -10.93 20.99
CA VAL A 18 12.94 -10.94 22.11
C VAL A 18 12.27 -10.42 23.38
N ASP A 19 12.73 -10.82 24.55
CA ASP A 19 12.27 -10.27 25.81
C ASP A 19 12.85 -8.89 26.09
N LYS A 20 14.06 -8.65 25.57
CA LYS A 20 14.81 -7.39 25.73
C LYS A 20 15.54 -7.07 24.43
N ARG A 21 15.50 -5.79 24.01
CA ARG A 21 16.34 -5.32 22.90
C ARG A 21 17.81 -5.34 23.29
N PRO A 22 18.73 -5.85 22.43
CA PRO A 22 20.15 -5.87 22.72
C PRO A 22 20.71 -4.44 22.81
N GLU A 23 21.57 -4.20 23.77
CA GLU A 23 22.41 -3.01 23.83
C GLU A 23 23.64 -3.13 22.92
N LYS A 24 24.39 -2.04 22.76
CA LYS A 24 25.60 -2.05 21.93
C LYS A 24 26.60 -3.10 22.43
N GLY A 25 26.92 -4.09 21.58
CA GLY A 25 27.82 -5.19 21.89
C GLY A 25 27.20 -6.34 22.67
N GLU A 26 25.91 -6.29 22.97
CA GLU A 26 25.19 -7.36 23.67
C GLU A 26 24.64 -8.39 22.68
N THR A 27 24.64 -9.66 23.09
CA THR A 27 23.93 -10.75 22.41
C THR A 27 22.77 -11.20 23.30
N VAL A 28 21.55 -11.20 22.78
CA VAL A 28 20.36 -11.71 23.47
C VAL A 28 19.82 -12.93 22.74
N LEU A 29 19.15 -13.82 23.48
CA LEU A 29 18.44 -14.95 22.89
C LEU A 29 17.05 -14.49 22.42
N GLY A 30 16.71 -14.87 21.18
CA GLY A 30 15.36 -14.64 20.64
C GLY A 30 14.39 -15.76 21.05
N ASN A 31 13.11 -15.43 21.14
CA ASN A 31 12.04 -16.37 21.50
C ASN A 31 11.46 -17.05 20.26
N SER A 32 11.36 -16.35 19.14
CA SER A 32 10.83 -16.88 17.88
C SER A 32 11.43 -16.13 16.69
N PHE A 33 11.44 -16.81 15.54
CA PHE A 33 11.79 -16.21 14.25
C PHE A 33 10.87 -16.78 13.17
N PHE A 34 10.40 -15.90 12.29
CA PHE A 34 9.71 -16.30 11.07
C PHE A 34 9.90 -15.25 9.97
N THR A 35 9.65 -15.64 8.73
CA THR A 35 9.63 -14.76 7.57
C THR A 35 8.20 -14.63 7.04
N SER A 36 7.88 -13.47 6.51
CA SER A 36 6.59 -13.19 5.87
C SER A 36 6.77 -12.30 4.66
N PRO A 37 6.18 -12.63 3.51
CA PRO A 37 6.16 -11.71 2.38
C PRO A 37 5.44 -10.40 2.74
N GLY A 38 6.07 -9.28 2.39
CA GLY A 38 5.62 -7.92 2.69
C GLY A 38 6.04 -6.93 1.60
N GLY A 39 6.20 -5.67 1.99
CA GLY A 39 6.38 -4.52 1.10
C GLY A 39 5.04 -3.91 0.70
N LYS A 40 4.93 -2.58 0.78
CA LYS A 40 3.66 -1.88 0.55
C LYS A 40 3.09 -2.16 -0.84
N GLY A 41 3.94 -2.17 -1.88
CA GLY A 41 3.53 -2.51 -3.25
C GLY A 41 2.93 -3.90 -3.34
N ALA A 42 3.64 -4.91 -2.83
CA ALA A 42 3.17 -6.28 -2.81
C ALA A 42 1.87 -6.45 -1.99
N ASN A 43 1.80 -5.82 -0.81
CA ASN A 43 0.62 -5.87 0.04
C ASN A 43 -0.62 -5.30 -0.67
N GLN A 44 -0.50 -4.14 -1.30
CA GLN A 44 -1.59 -3.49 -2.02
C GLN A 44 -2.00 -4.28 -3.26
N ALA A 45 -1.06 -4.88 -3.99
CA ALA A 45 -1.34 -5.76 -5.12
C ALA A 45 -2.13 -7.00 -4.70
N ILE A 46 -1.73 -7.64 -3.60
CA ILE A 46 -2.41 -8.82 -3.07
C ILE A 46 -3.80 -8.46 -2.53
N SER A 47 -3.94 -7.33 -1.83
CA SER A 47 -5.24 -6.84 -1.40
C SER A 47 -6.19 -6.67 -2.59
N ALA A 48 -5.78 -5.96 -3.63
CA ALA A 48 -6.60 -5.74 -4.82
C ALA A 48 -6.95 -7.07 -5.54
N SER A 49 -6.00 -8.01 -5.62
CA SER A 49 -6.23 -9.33 -6.22
C SER A 49 -7.26 -10.16 -5.42
N LYS A 50 -7.14 -10.23 -4.10
CA LYS A 50 -8.11 -10.92 -3.23
C LYS A 50 -9.52 -10.32 -3.33
N LEU A 51 -9.60 -9.03 -3.63
CA LEU A 51 -10.86 -8.31 -3.86
C LEU A 51 -11.37 -8.39 -5.31
N GLY A 52 -10.72 -9.21 -6.14
CA GLY A 52 -11.25 -9.64 -7.44
C GLY A 52 -10.80 -8.77 -8.63
N ALA A 53 -9.79 -7.91 -8.49
CA ALA A 53 -9.23 -7.19 -9.63
C ALA A 53 -8.24 -8.04 -10.44
N ASN A 54 -8.02 -7.67 -11.70
CA ASN A 54 -6.87 -8.12 -12.49
C ASN A 54 -5.67 -7.25 -12.12
N VAL A 55 -4.69 -7.81 -11.42
CA VAL A 55 -3.56 -7.05 -10.89
C VAL A 55 -2.27 -7.48 -11.58
N LYS A 56 -1.53 -6.50 -12.13
CA LYS A 56 -0.15 -6.66 -12.60
C LYS A 56 0.79 -5.92 -11.67
N MET A 57 1.90 -6.57 -11.30
CA MET A 57 2.94 -5.98 -10.45
C MET A 57 4.16 -5.62 -11.28
N ILE A 58 4.56 -4.35 -11.27
CA ILE A 58 5.86 -3.86 -11.76
C ILE A 58 6.76 -3.64 -10.55
N SER A 59 7.81 -4.42 -10.43
CA SER A 59 8.77 -4.37 -9.32
C SER A 59 10.08 -5.05 -9.70
N CYS A 60 10.99 -5.19 -8.73
CA CYS A 60 12.22 -5.94 -8.88
C CYS A 60 12.49 -6.79 -7.64
N VAL A 61 12.93 -8.05 -7.84
CA VAL A 61 13.40 -8.95 -6.78
C VAL A 61 14.81 -9.45 -7.10
N GLY A 62 15.54 -9.88 -6.09
CA GLY A 62 16.85 -10.52 -6.29
C GLY A 62 16.74 -11.92 -6.91
N GLU A 63 17.78 -12.37 -7.62
CA GLU A 63 17.96 -13.79 -7.96
C GLU A 63 18.44 -14.58 -6.72
N ASP A 64 17.70 -14.47 -5.62
CA ASP A 64 17.98 -15.11 -4.34
C ASP A 64 16.77 -15.94 -3.85
N SER A 65 16.96 -16.67 -2.74
CA SER A 65 15.89 -17.50 -2.16
C SER A 65 14.69 -16.69 -1.69
N LEU A 66 14.89 -15.43 -1.26
CA LEU A 66 13.83 -14.54 -0.86
C LEU A 66 13.01 -14.10 -2.08
N GLY A 67 13.67 -13.74 -3.20
CA GLY A 67 13.02 -13.41 -4.46
C GLY A 67 12.16 -14.54 -4.99
N GLU A 68 12.64 -15.80 -4.92
CA GLU A 68 11.83 -16.96 -5.31
C GLU A 68 10.60 -17.15 -4.44
N GLU A 69 10.69 -16.89 -3.13
CA GLU A 69 9.58 -16.97 -2.21
C GLU A 69 8.56 -15.86 -2.47
N LEU A 70 9.01 -14.63 -2.72
CA LEU A 70 8.18 -13.48 -3.06
C LEU A 70 7.41 -13.70 -4.38
N ILE A 71 8.07 -14.23 -5.41
CA ILE A 71 7.39 -14.59 -6.68
C ILE A 71 6.36 -15.70 -6.46
N ARG A 72 6.68 -16.72 -5.67
CA ARG A 72 5.73 -17.77 -5.32
C ARG A 72 4.51 -17.21 -4.59
N ASN A 73 4.71 -16.23 -3.71
CA ASN A 73 3.63 -15.56 -3.01
C ASN A 73 2.69 -14.81 -3.97
N PHE A 74 3.20 -14.11 -4.97
CA PHE A 74 2.37 -13.48 -6.02
C PHE A 74 1.54 -14.51 -6.77
N ARG A 75 2.16 -15.63 -7.19
CA ARG A 75 1.48 -16.73 -7.86
C ARG A 75 0.31 -17.27 -7.01
N ASN A 76 0.55 -17.52 -5.73
CA ASN A 76 -0.45 -18.07 -4.81
C ASN A 76 -1.63 -17.10 -4.60
N ASN A 77 -1.39 -15.79 -4.67
CA ASN A 77 -2.40 -14.74 -4.54
C ASN A 77 -2.92 -14.22 -5.90
N LYS A 78 -2.65 -14.91 -7.01
CA LYS A 78 -3.14 -14.61 -8.37
C LYS A 78 -2.78 -13.18 -8.85
N VAL A 79 -1.66 -12.63 -8.40
CA VAL A 79 -1.08 -11.40 -8.93
C VAL A 79 -0.23 -11.76 -10.14
N ASP A 80 -0.43 -11.09 -11.26
CA ASP A 80 0.44 -11.24 -12.44
C ASP A 80 1.80 -10.58 -12.16
N TYR A 81 2.83 -11.40 -12.05
CA TYR A 81 4.21 -11.02 -11.78
C TYR A 81 5.11 -11.04 -13.01
N SER A 82 4.53 -11.16 -14.21
CA SER A 82 5.29 -11.24 -15.48
C SER A 82 6.17 -10.00 -15.72
N LEU A 83 5.83 -8.87 -15.06
CA LEU A 83 6.55 -7.60 -15.15
C LEU A 83 7.47 -7.35 -13.94
N VAL A 84 7.64 -8.34 -13.06
CA VAL A 84 8.62 -8.27 -11.97
C VAL A 84 9.98 -8.67 -12.51
N SER A 85 10.92 -7.73 -12.52
CA SER A 85 12.30 -7.99 -12.95
C SER A 85 13.10 -8.72 -11.86
N ARG A 86 14.23 -9.30 -12.27
CA ARG A 86 15.16 -9.98 -11.35
C ARG A 86 16.55 -9.40 -11.52
N ASP A 87 17.24 -9.21 -10.41
CA ASP A 87 18.62 -8.73 -10.39
C ASP A 87 19.56 -9.74 -9.75
N LYS A 88 20.78 -9.92 -10.36
CA LYS A 88 21.78 -10.87 -9.91
C LYS A 88 22.73 -10.34 -8.84
N HIS A 89 22.75 -9.02 -8.65
CA HIS A 89 23.78 -8.34 -7.88
C HIS A 89 23.26 -7.75 -6.57
N LYS A 90 21.97 -7.36 -6.53
CA LYS A 90 21.31 -6.87 -5.33
C LYS A 90 20.40 -7.92 -4.73
N SER A 91 20.36 -7.99 -3.41
CA SER A 91 19.40 -8.83 -2.68
C SER A 91 17.99 -8.30 -2.85
N SER A 92 17.01 -9.18 -2.75
CA SER A 92 15.61 -8.77 -2.54
C SER A 92 15.49 -7.81 -1.36
N GLY A 93 14.48 -6.91 -1.40
CA GLY A 93 14.20 -6.03 -0.29
C GLY A 93 13.85 -6.81 0.98
N VAL A 94 14.30 -6.34 2.14
CA VAL A 94 13.99 -6.94 3.44
C VAL A 94 13.59 -5.89 4.46
N ALA A 95 12.70 -6.27 5.38
CA ALA A 95 12.43 -5.53 6.61
C ALA A 95 12.82 -6.43 7.80
N VAL A 96 13.82 -6.02 8.57
CA VAL A 96 14.22 -6.71 9.80
C VAL A 96 13.40 -6.12 10.94
N ILE A 97 12.53 -6.92 11.52
CA ILE A 97 11.54 -6.52 12.53
C ILE A 97 11.87 -7.19 13.85
N THR A 98 12.16 -6.40 14.87
CA THR A 98 12.35 -6.90 16.25
C THR A 98 11.09 -6.56 17.06
N LEU A 99 10.41 -7.59 17.55
CA LEU A 99 9.28 -7.46 18.48
C LEU A 99 9.78 -7.55 19.92
N CYS A 100 9.45 -6.55 20.74
CA CYS A 100 9.83 -6.49 22.15
C CYS A 100 8.79 -5.66 22.91
N GLU A 101 8.31 -6.15 24.06
CA GLU A 101 7.42 -5.39 24.95
C GLU A 101 6.13 -4.83 24.27
N ASN A 102 5.51 -5.60 23.39
CA ASN A 102 4.36 -5.20 22.57
C ASN A 102 4.62 -4.01 21.63
N ASP A 103 5.89 -3.75 21.29
CA ASP A 103 6.32 -2.72 20.36
C ASP A 103 7.27 -3.31 19.33
N ASN A 104 7.53 -2.61 18.23
CA ASN A 104 8.44 -3.05 17.18
C ASN A 104 9.55 -2.05 16.88
N SER A 105 10.64 -2.57 16.37
CA SER A 105 11.70 -1.78 15.72
C SER A 105 11.94 -2.36 14.35
N ILE A 106 11.99 -1.53 13.33
CA ILE A 106 12.07 -1.97 11.93
C ILE A 106 13.28 -1.31 11.27
N VAL A 107 14.11 -2.14 10.62
CA VAL A 107 15.17 -1.70 9.73
C VAL A 107 14.83 -2.18 8.33
N VAL A 108 14.63 -1.27 7.40
CA VAL A 108 14.35 -1.58 6.00
C VAL A 108 15.62 -1.49 5.19
N VAL A 109 15.91 -2.55 4.42
CA VAL A 109 16.93 -2.56 3.39
C VAL A 109 16.23 -2.65 2.04
N ALA A 110 16.26 -1.57 1.28
CA ALA A 110 15.52 -1.47 0.02
C ALA A 110 15.91 -2.56 -1.00
N GLY A 111 17.20 -2.95 -1.06
CA GLY A 111 17.65 -3.97 -1.98
C GLY A 111 17.28 -3.65 -3.42
N THR A 112 16.66 -4.61 -4.10
CA THR A 112 16.21 -4.47 -5.49
C THR A 112 15.05 -3.48 -5.67
N ASN A 113 14.36 -3.01 -4.62
CA ASN A 113 13.36 -1.95 -4.76
C ASN A 113 13.97 -0.63 -5.30
N GLU A 114 15.27 -0.40 -5.08
CA GLU A 114 16.00 0.73 -5.68
C GLU A 114 16.17 0.62 -7.20
N LEU A 115 15.96 -0.57 -7.78
CA LEU A 115 16.03 -0.84 -9.21
C LEU A 115 14.65 -0.73 -9.90
N VAL A 116 13.61 -0.37 -9.16
CA VAL A 116 12.34 0.01 -9.77
C VAL A 116 12.50 1.44 -10.30
N ASP A 117 13.31 1.56 -11.32
CA ASP A 117 13.75 2.82 -11.92
C ASP A 117 12.92 3.22 -13.16
N ILE A 118 13.21 4.39 -13.71
CA ILE A 118 12.51 4.93 -14.89
C ILE A 118 12.69 4.01 -16.11
N GLU A 119 13.83 3.34 -16.25
CA GLU A 119 14.07 2.45 -17.39
C GLU A 119 13.22 1.19 -17.32
N LEU A 120 12.97 0.66 -16.12
CA LEU A 120 12.01 -0.41 -15.92
C LEU A 120 10.59 0.04 -16.27
N ILE A 121 10.20 1.25 -15.90
CA ILE A 121 8.88 1.80 -16.21
C ILE A 121 8.71 1.98 -17.74
N LYS A 122 9.69 2.56 -18.42
CA LYS A 122 9.64 2.76 -19.88
C LYS A 122 9.44 1.45 -20.64
N LYS A 123 10.05 0.36 -20.19
CA LYS A 123 9.84 -0.98 -20.80
C LYS A 123 8.42 -1.49 -20.66
N ASN A 124 7.65 -0.96 -19.71
CA ASN A 124 6.31 -1.42 -19.34
C ASN A 124 5.21 -0.37 -19.58
N GLU A 125 5.49 0.74 -20.29
CA GLU A 125 4.53 1.84 -20.51
C GLU A 125 3.23 1.38 -21.17
N GLU A 126 3.28 0.41 -22.10
CA GLU A 126 2.07 -0.10 -22.76
C GLU A 126 1.14 -0.82 -21.77
N GLU A 127 1.70 -1.51 -20.79
CA GLU A 127 0.91 -2.15 -19.73
C GLU A 127 0.30 -1.10 -18.79
N ILE A 128 1.03 -0.03 -18.51
CA ILE A 128 0.54 1.10 -17.72
C ILE A 128 -0.59 1.82 -18.46
N LYS A 129 -0.48 2.03 -19.77
CA LYS A 129 -1.54 2.65 -20.60
C LYS A 129 -2.84 1.85 -20.60
N ASN A 130 -2.76 0.53 -20.46
CA ASN A 130 -3.92 -0.36 -20.45
C ASN A 130 -4.55 -0.51 -19.04
N ALA A 131 -4.02 0.18 -18.01
CA ALA A 131 -4.57 0.14 -16.67
C ALA A 131 -5.77 1.08 -16.51
N ASP A 132 -6.77 0.65 -15.75
CA ASP A 132 -7.87 1.51 -15.29
C ASP A 132 -7.40 2.46 -14.17
N ILE A 133 -6.40 2.02 -13.39
CA ILE A 133 -5.73 2.78 -12.35
C ILE A 133 -4.33 2.23 -12.08
N VAL A 134 -3.40 3.14 -11.80
CA VAL A 134 -2.05 2.82 -11.30
C VAL A 134 -1.98 3.11 -9.81
N LEU A 135 -1.37 2.21 -9.05
CA LEU A 135 -1.23 2.29 -7.60
C LEU A 135 0.24 2.37 -7.22
N LEU A 136 0.62 3.41 -6.46
CA LEU A 136 1.99 3.76 -6.07
C LEU A 136 2.12 3.93 -4.56
N GLN A 137 3.31 3.65 -4.02
CA GLN A 137 3.73 3.95 -2.66
C GLN A 137 5.13 4.59 -2.70
N LEU A 138 5.67 5.04 -1.55
CA LEU A 138 6.95 5.76 -1.51
C LEU A 138 8.13 4.87 -1.02
N GLU A 139 8.11 3.58 -1.33
CA GLU A 139 9.20 2.63 -1.01
C GLU A 139 10.08 2.28 -2.24
N ILE A 140 9.93 3.01 -3.33
CA ILE A 140 10.77 2.95 -4.55
C ILE A 140 11.34 4.33 -4.85
N PRO A 141 12.29 4.50 -5.79
CA PRO A 141 12.89 5.80 -6.05
C PRO A 141 11.85 6.88 -6.37
N LEU A 142 11.97 8.04 -5.71
CA LEU A 142 11.02 9.14 -5.87
C LEU A 142 10.96 9.68 -7.30
N GLU A 143 12.08 9.66 -8.00
CA GLU A 143 12.16 10.04 -9.41
C GLU A 143 11.29 9.14 -10.31
N THR A 144 11.21 7.85 -9.98
CA THR A 144 10.32 6.90 -10.68
C THR A 144 8.86 7.23 -10.41
N ILE A 145 8.51 7.53 -9.16
CA ILE A 145 7.15 7.93 -8.78
C ILE A 145 6.75 9.18 -9.54
N ASN A 146 7.60 10.19 -9.55
CA ASN A 146 7.36 11.44 -10.26
C ASN A 146 7.20 11.20 -11.78
N TYR A 147 8.02 10.33 -12.37
CA TYR A 147 7.89 9.95 -13.77
C TYR A 147 6.54 9.28 -14.05
N VAL A 148 6.15 8.28 -13.23
CA VAL A 148 4.87 7.56 -13.42
C VAL A 148 3.67 8.49 -13.25
N VAL A 149 3.67 9.38 -12.25
CA VAL A 149 2.59 10.35 -12.05
C VAL A 149 2.45 11.28 -13.28
N ASN A 150 3.55 11.81 -13.80
CA ASN A 150 3.55 12.63 -15.00
C ASN A 150 3.04 11.86 -16.22
N PHE A 151 3.54 10.64 -16.42
CA PHE A 151 3.13 9.77 -17.52
C PHE A 151 1.62 9.46 -17.46
N CYS A 152 1.11 9.10 -16.27
CA CYS A 152 -0.32 8.84 -16.07
C CYS A 152 -1.17 10.09 -16.33
N PHE A 153 -0.74 11.26 -15.87
CA PHE A 153 -1.44 12.52 -16.09
C PHE A 153 -1.54 12.85 -17.58
N GLU A 154 -0.44 12.75 -18.33
CA GLU A 154 -0.38 13.01 -19.77
C GLU A 154 -1.24 12.04 -20.58
N ASN A 155 -1.32 10.79 -20.15
CA ASN A 155 -2.11 9.74 -20.81
C ASN A 155 -3.52 9.59 -20.25
N LYS A 156 -3.97 10.44 -19.31
CA LYS A 156 -5.30 10.42 -18.66
C LYS A 156 -5.62 9.10 -17.94
N ILE A 157 -4.59 8.47 -17.39
CA ILE A 157 -4.71 7.27 -16.58
C ILE A 157 -4.88 7.69 -15.13
N LYS A 158 -5.81 7.08 -14.40
CA LYS A 158 -5.95 7.35 -12.97
C LYS A 158 -4.73 6.86 -12.22
N VAL A 159 -4.24 7.66 -11.27
CA VAL A 159 -3.17 7.27 -10.37
C VAL A 159 -3.57 7.53 -8.93
N LEU A 160 -3.42 6.50 -8.09
CA LEU A 160 -3.58 6.57 -6.64
C LEU A 160 -2.20 6.45 -6.01
N VAL A 161 -1.83 7.43 -5.19
CA VAL A 161 -0.59 7.42 -4.42
C VAL A 161 -0.92 7.26 -2.94
N ASN A 162 -0.43 6.19 -2.35
CA ASN A 162 -0.32 6.06 -0.89
C ASN A 162 1.04 6.62 -0.47
N PRO A 163 1.12 7.82 0.14
CA PRO A 163 2.38 8.49 0.40
C PRO A 163 3.06 7.96 1.68
N ALA A 164 3.31 6.66 1.71
CA ALA A 164 3.95 5.93 2.80
C ALA A 164 5.21 5.18 2.33
N PRO A 165 6.36 5.29 3.05
CA PRO A 165 6.59 6.19 4.20
C PRO A 165 6.52 7.66 3.79
N ALA A 166 6.04 8.52 4.69
CA ALA A 166 5.77 9.90 4.35
C ALA A 166 7.05 10.70 4.07
N ILE A 167 7.05 11.36 2.94
CA ILE A 167 8.02 12.39 2.55
C ILE A 167 7.26 13.57 1.97
N LYS A 168 7.87 14.76 1.98
CA LYS A 168 7.32 15.93 1.30
C LYS A 168 7.23 15.66 -0.19
N LEU A 169 6.05 15.87 -0.77
CA LEU A 169 5.82 15.78 -2.21
C LEU A 169 5.77 17.18 -2.83
N ASP A 170 6.28 17.29 -4.06
CA ASP A 170 6.17 18.52 -4.82
C ASP A 170 4.71 18.81 -5.17
N ARG A 171 4.32 20.08 -5.07
CA ARG A 171 2.96 20.52 -5.35
C ARG A 171 2.48 20.11 -6.75
N ASP A 172 3.36 20.18 -7.76
CA ASP A 172 3.07 19.75 -9.13
C ASP A 172 2.66 18.27 -9.18
N ILE A 173 3.31 17.41 -8.40
CA ILE A 173 2.97 15.97 -8.30
C ILE A 173 1.62 15.79 -7.61
N ILE A 174 1.39 16.50 -6.50
CA ILE A 174 0.10 16.46 -5.79
C ILE A 174 -1.07 16.89 -6.68
N GLU A 175 -0.85 17.89 -7.53
CA GLU A 175 -1.88 18.37 -8.46
C GLU A 175 -2.20 17.36 -9.58
N LYS A 176 -1.23 16.55 -10.01
CA LYS A 176 -1.36 15.56 -11.09
C LYS A 176 -1.94 14.22 -10.65
N VAL A 177 -1.74 13.79 -9.40
CA VAL A 177 -2.34 12.54 -8.91
C VAL A 177 -3.86 12.61 -8.93
N THR A 178 -4.52 11.48 -9.18
CA THR A 178 -5.98 11.39 -9.12
C THR A 178 -6.46 11.27 -7.68
N TYR A 179 -5.80 10.40 -6.91
CA TYR A 179 -6.10 10.18 -5.50
C TYR A 179 -4.82 10.14 -4.67
N LEU A 180 -4.88 10.72 -3.48
CA LEU A 180 -3.79 10.74 -2.50
C LEU A 180 -4.34 10.30 -1.14
N THR A 181 -3.71 9.31 -0.52
CA THR A 181 -4.25 8.63 0.66
C THR A 181 -3.27 8.59 1.84
N PRO A 182 -2.83 9.74 2.36
CA PRO A 182 -2.05 9.77 3.60
C PRO A 182 -2.90 9.39 4.80
N ASN A 183 -2.26 8.98 5.89
CA ASN A 183 -2.89 8.91 7.19
C ASN A 183 -2.86 10.27 7.93
N GLU A 184 -3.47 10.29 9.14
CA GLU A 184 -3.57 11.48 10.01
C GLU A 184 -2.23 12.06 10.49
N HIS A 185 -1.12 11.34 10.30
CA HIS A 185 0.23 11.82 10.62
C HIS A 185 1.02 12.14 9.34
N GLU A 186 0.84 11.34 8.30
CA GLU A 186 1.57 11.46 7.05
C GLU A 186 1.23 12.74 6.29
N TYR A 187 -0.03 13.20 6.33
CA TYR A 187 -0.43 14.37 5.55
C TYR A 187 0.39 15.62 5.91
N LYS A 188 0.75 15.82 7.18
CA LYS A 188 1.57 16.96 7.61
C LYS A 188 2.93 16.97 6.93
N VAL A 189 3.56 15.81 6.84
CA VAL A 189 4.85 15.64 6.16
C VAL A 189 4.71 15.82 4.65
N VAL A 190 3.71 15.19 4.05
CA VAL A 190 3.47 15.21 2.60
C VAL A 190 3.23 16.62 2.07
N PHE A 191 2.42 17.40 2.78
CA PHE A 191 2.09 18.77 2.40
C PHE A 191 3.01 19.84 3.03
N ASP A 192 3.96 19.42 3.89
CA ASP A 192 4.81 20.33 4.67
C ASP A 192 3.96 21.41 5.36
N THR A 193 2.98 20.98 6.18
CA THR A 193 1.96 21.86 6.75
C THR A 193 1.62 21.50 8.18
N GLU A 194 1.22 22.51 8.95
CA GLU A 194 0.62 22.34 10.29
C GLU A 194 -0.92 22.60 10.27
N GLU A 195 -1.49 22.76 9.10
CA GLU A 195 -2.94 22.98 8.97
C GLU A 195 -3.74 21.79 9.49
N GLU A 196 -4.93 22.06 10.01
CA GLU A 196 -5.86 21.02 10.43
C GLU A 196 -6.40 20.21 9.23
N ILE A 197 -6.80 18.97 9.50
CA ILE A 197 -7.27 18.04 8.45
C ILE A 197 -8.39 18.66 7.60
N GLU A 198 -9.34 19.37 8.24
CA GLU A 198 -10.46 20.00 7.57
C GLU A 198 -10.03 21.07 6.56
N GLU A 199 -9.00 21.82 6.87
CA GLU A 199 -8.48 22.89 6.01
C GLU A 199 -7.75 22.30 4.79
N ILE A 200 -6.92 21.30 4.99
CA ILE A 200 -6.21 20.66 3.89
C ILE A 200 -7.14 19.87 2.96
N LEU A 201 -8.16 19.18 3.50
CA LEU A 201 -9.14 18.46 2.71
C LEU A 201 -9.90 19.37 1.74
N LYS A 202 -10.29 20.57 2.18
CA LYS A 202 -11.01 21.55 1.33
C LYS A 202 -10.21 22.02 0.12
N LYS A 203 -8.88 21.99 0.20
CA LYS A 203 -7.98 22.37 -0.91
C LYS A 203 -7.92 21.32 -2.03
N TYR A 204 -8.23 20.07 -1.72
CA TYR A 204 -8.10 18.95 -2.64
C TYR A 204 -9.40 18.11 -2.73
N PRO A 205 -10.51 18.71 -3.21
CA PRO A 205 -11.82 18.06 -3.28
C PRO A 205 -11.78 16.82 -4.18
N ASN A 206 -12.42 15.74 -3.72
CA ASN A 206 -12.52 14.45 -4.43
C ASN A 206 -11.17 13.79 -4.79
N LYS A 207 -10.09 14.26 -4.21
CA LYS A 207 -8.70 13.78 -4.44
C LYS A 207 -8.06 13.26 -3.17
N LEU A 208 -8.07 14.07 -2.10
CA LEU A 208 -7.42 13.74 -0.84
C LEU A 208 -8.37 12.94 0.05
N VAL A 209 -7.93 11.75 0.46
CA VAL A 209 -8.62 10.90 1.43
C VAL A 209 -7.66 10.66 2.59
N ILE A 210 -7.97 11.16 3.78
CA ILE A 210 -7.13 10.97 4.97
C ILE A 210 -7.69 9.82 5.79
N THR A 211 -6.86 8.80 6.03
CA THR A 211 -7.19 7.67 6.90
C THR A 211 -6.83 7.99 8.35
N GLU A 212 -7.71 7.60 9.30
CA GLU A 212 -7.61 7.95 10.72
C GLU A 212 -7.72 6.70 11.61
N GLY A 213 -7.13 5.59 11.15
CA GLY A 213 -7.11 4.33 11.87
C GLY A 213 -8.50 3.90 12.32
N LYS A 214 -8.69 3.75 13.63
CA LYS A 214 -9.99 3.35 14.25
C LYS A 214 -11.13 4.34 14.01
N ASN A 215 -10.85 5.56 13.59
CA ASN A 215 -11.86 6.58 13.28
C ASN A 215 -12.36 6.47 11.83
N GLY A 216 -11.68 5.67 10.97
CA GLY A 216 -12.08 5.48 9.58
C GLY A 216 -11.34 6.39 8.61
N ALA A 217 -12.06 7.12 7.74
CA ALA A 217 -11.45 8.00 6.76
C ALA A 217 -12.32 9.22 6.47
N ARG A 218 -11.67 10.35 6.11
CA ARG A 218 -12.32 11.60 5.72
C ARG A 218 -11.85 12.07 4.36
N PHE A 219 -12.76 12.72 3.62
CA PHE A 219 -12.45 13.45 2.40
C PHE A 219 -13.45 14.59 2.19
N TYR A 220 -13.13 15.56 1.33
CA TYR A 220 -14.04 16.63 0.94
C TYR A 220 -14.62 16.36 -0.46
N ASP A 221 -15.96 16.35 -0.59
CA ASP A 221 -16.63 16.03 -1.85
C ASP A 221 -16.86 17.25 -2.76
N GLY A 222 -16.33 18.42 -2.36
CA GLY A 222 -16.55 19.71 -3.03
C GLY A 222 -17.70 20.52 -2.42
N LYS A 223 -18.47 19.94 -1.49
CA LYS A 223 -19.58 20.60 -0.78
C LYS A 223 -19.42 20.51 0.72
N GLU A 224 -19.13 19.32 1.21
CA GLU A 224 -18.96 19.05 2.64
C GLU A 224 -17.88 17.97 2.89
N ILE A 225 -17.35 17.97 4.10
CA ILE A 225 -16.43 16.91 4.53
C ILE A 225 -17.24 15.66 4.82
N LYS A 226 -16.94 14.59 4.12
CA LYS A 226 -17.50 13.26 4.35
C LYS A 226 -16.60 12.50 5.33
N HIS A 227 -17.25 11.83 6.26
CA HIS A 227 -16.61 10.92 7.20
C HIS A 227 -17.21 9.53 7.05
N VAL A 228 -16.35 8.55 6.82
CA VAL A 228 -16.73 7.13 6.79
C VAL A 228 -16.12 6.47 8.01
N SER A 229 -16.95 6.12 8.98
CA SER A 229 -16.52 5.53 10.24
C SER A 229 -15.99 4.11 10.07
N CYS A 230 -14.96 3.75 10.82
CA CYS A 230 -14.45 2.38 10.85
C CYS A 230 -15.48 1.40 11.40
N ILE A 231 -15.43 0.15 10.94
CA ILE A 231 -16.24 -0.94 11.47
C ILE A 231 -15.74 -1.37 12.85
N LYS A 232 -16.68 -1.85 13.70
CA LYS A 232 -16.33 -2.37 15.03
C LYS A 232 -15.95 -3.83 14.92
N VAL A 233 -14.70 -4.16 15.21
CA VAL A 233 -14.15 -5.52 15.17
C VAL A 233 -13.17 -5.74 16.32
N ASP A 234 -12.89 -7.00 16.62
CA ASP A 234 -11.83 -7.38 17.56
C ASP A 234 -10.49 -7.33 16.82
N VAL A 235 -9.66 -6.36 17.18
CA VAL A 235 -8.36 -6.10 16.54
C VAL A 235 -7.33 -7.11 17.04
N GLN A 236 -6.71 -7.82 16.11
CA GLN A 236 -5.61 -8.77 16.37
C GLN A 236 -4.26 -8.17 15.93
N ASP A 237 -4.22 -7.57 14.73
CA ASP A 237 -3.01 -6.99 14.13
C ASP A 237 -3.38 -5.89 13.15
N THR A 238 -2.81 -4.70 13.30
CA THR A 238 -3.08 -3.56 12.40
C THR A 238 -2.13 -3.49 11.20
N THR A 239 -1.16 -4.41 11.10
CA THR A 239 -0.21 -4.47 10.00
C THR A 239 -0.92 -4.66 8.66
N GLY A 240 -0.60 -3.83 7.68
CA GLY A 240 -1.19 -3.91 6.34
C GLY A 240 -2.62 -3.35 6.22
N ALA A 241 -3.19 -2.76 7.28
CA ALA A 241 -4.53 -2.15 7.21
C ALA A 241 -4.60 -1.02 6.18
N GLY A 242 -3.59 -0.13 6.14
CA GLY A 242 -3.46 0.91 5.14
C GLY A 242 -3.27 0.37 3.72
N ASP A 243 -2.49 -0.72 3.58
CA ASP A 243 -2.31 -1.39 2.29
C ASP A 243 -3.62 -2.01 1.80
N THR A 244 -4.36 -2.66 2.72
CA THR A 244 -5.69 -3.20 2.44
C THR A 244 -6.65 -2.11 2.00
N PHE A 245 -6.65 -0.96 2.68
CA PHE A 245 -7.46 0.21 2.31
C PHE A 245 -7.16 0.66 0.87
N ASN A 246 -5.90 0.84 0.52
CA ASN A 246 -5.49 1.33 -0.80
C ASN A 246 -5.80 0.33 -1.93
N GLY A 247 -5.55 -0.96 -1.70
CA GLY A 247 -5.95 -2.01 -2.62
C GLY A 247 -7.47 -2.03 -2.85
N ALA A 248 -8.26 -1.97 -1.77
CA ALA A 248 -9.71 -1.95 -1.83
C ALA A 248 -10.28 -0.69 -2.50
N LEU A 249 -9.72 0.48 -2.18
CA LEU A 249 -10.11 1.76 -2.79
C LEU A 249 -9.90 1.70 -4.32
N SER A 250 -8.74 1.19 -4.77
CA SER A 250 -8.45 1.06 -6.19
C SER A 250 -9.43 0.12 -6.90
N VAL A 251 -9.78 -1.01 -6.28
CA VAL A 251 -10.79 -1.94 -6.81
C VAL A 251 -12.15 -1.24 -6.95
N ALA A 252 -12.62 -0.59 -5.89
CA ALA A 252 -13.91 0.08 -5.89
C ALA A 252 -14.00 1.21 -6.95
N ILE A 253 -12.91 1.95 -7.15
CA ILE A 253 -12.79 2.98 -8.20
C ILE A 253 -12.88 2.36 -9.60
N THR A 254 -12.21 1.24 -9.84
CA THR A 254 -12.27 0.55 -11.16
C THR A 254 -13.63 -0.07 -11.45
N GLU A 255 -14.40 -0.41 -10.41
CA GLU A 255 -15.80 -0.85 -10.53
C GLU A 255 -16.77 0.32 -10.78
N GLY A 256 -16.30 1.56 -10.89
CA GLY A 256 -17.12 2.75 -11.18
C GLY A 256 -17.90 3.28 -9.99
N LYS A 257 -17.57 2.87 -8.76
CA LYS A 257 -18.19 3.44 -7.55
C LYS A 257 -17.79 4.91 -7.40
N ASN A 258 -18.73 5.74 -6.90
CA ASN A 258 -18.38 7.10 -6.49
C ASN A 258 -17.42 7.07 -5.29
N LEU A 259 -16.74 8.18 -5.00
CA LEU A 259 -15.70 8.23 -3.99
C LEU A 259 -16.20 7.83 -2.60
N TYR A 260 -17.41 8.25 -2.20
CA TYR A 260 -17.98 7.88 -0.90
C TYR A 260 -18.11 6.36 -0.76
N THR A 261 -18.76 5.72 -1.74
CA THR A 261 -18.94 4.26 -1.74
C THR A 261 -17.61 3.50 -1.88
N ALA A 262 -16.64 4.09 -2.59
CA ALA A 262 -15.31 3.49 -2.72
C ALA A 262 -14.53 3.56 -1.40
N VAL A 263 -14.60 4.68 -0.68
CA VAL A 263 -13.99 4.84 0.66
C VAL A 263 -14.70 3.93 1.68
N GLU A 264 -16.03 3.81 1.62
CA GLU A 264 -16.80 2.88 2.48
C GLU A 264 -16.34 1.43 2.27
N TYR A 265 -16.22 1.00 1.02
CA TYR A 265 -15.70 -0.33 0.67
C TYR A 265 -14.29 -0.55 1.22
N ALA A 266 -13.41 0.44 1.07
CA ALA A 266 -12.03 0.40 1.53
C ALA A 266 -11.92 0.37 3.06
N VAL A 267 -12.74 1.15 3.78
CA VAL A 267 -12.80 1.15 5.25
C VAL A 267 -13.26 -0.21 5.78
N VAL A 268 -14.29 -0.81 5.15
CA VAL A 268 -14.76 -2.15 5.55
C VAL A 268 -13.66 -3.20 5.31
N ALA A 269 -13.04 -3.20 4.13
CA ALA A 269 -11.96 -4.15 3.83
C ALA A 269 -10.78 -4.02 4.81
N SER A 270 -10.34 -2.79 5.07
CA SER A 270 -9.28 -2.48 6.02
C SER A 270 -9.66 -2.91 7.46
N GLY A 271 -10.90 -2.64 7.89
CA GLY A 271 -11.38 -3.06 9.19
C GLY A 271 -11.47 -4.59 9.35
N LEU A 272 -11.82 -5.32 8.29
CA LEU A 272 -11.78 -6.78 8.30
C LEU A 272 -10.35 -7.33 8.33
N SER A 273 -9.39 -6.66 7.70
CA SER A 273 -7.99 -7.15 7.66
C SER A 273 -7.34 -7.21 9.03
N VAL A 274 -7.73 -6.34 9.97
CA VAL A 274 -7.12 -6.29 11.31
C VAL A 274 -7.64 -7.37 12.27
N THR A 275 -8.56 -8.21 11.83
CA THR A 275 -9.12 -9.31 12.65
C THR A 275 -8.27 -10.59 12.66
N LYS A 276 -7.15 -10.59 11.93
CA LYS A 276 -6.22 -11.73 11.84
C LYS A 276 -4.78 -11.24 11.91
N LEU A 277 -3.87 -12.12 12.33
CA LEU A 277 -2.44 -11.82 12.38
C LEU A 277 -1.83 -11.75 10.97
N GLY A 278 -0.89 -10.81 10.77
CA GLY A 278 -0.07 -10.64 9.57
C GLY A 278 -0.73 -9.84 8.47
N ALA A 279 0.06 -9.01 7.79
CA ALA A 279 -0.41 -8.05 6.79
C ALA A 279 -1.24 -8.71 5.68
N GLN A 280 -0.67 -9.68 4.96
CA GLN A 280 -1.33 -10.28 3.78
C GLN A 280 -2.32 -11.39 4.16
N SER A 281 -2.08 -12.10 5.25
CA SER A 281 -2.97 -13.16 5.75
C SER A 281 -4.29 -12.60 6.30
N GLY A 282 -4.25 -11.40 6.88
CA GLY A 282 -5.43 -10.68 7.37
C GLY A 282 -6.35 -10.16 6.27
N MET A 283 -5.85 -9.89 5.07
CA MET A 283 -6.61 -9.29 3.97
C MET A 283 -7.84 -10.11 3.59
N PRO A 284 -9.05 -9.50 3.56
CA PRO A 284 -10.28 -10.19 3.24
C PRO A 284 -10.38 -10.52 1.74
N TYR A 285 -11.21 -11.51 1.41
CA TYR A 285 -11.68 -11.73 0.06
C TYR A 285 -12.91 -10.86 -0.26
N LYS A 286 -13.21 -10.70 -1.54
CA LYS A 286 -14.34 -9.90 -2.02
C LYS A 286 -15.65 -10.29 -1.34
N GLU A 287 -15.91 -11.58 -1.22
CA GLU A 287 -17.12 -12.13 -0.62
C GLU A 287 -17.29 -11.73 0.85
N ASP A 288 -16.19 -11.62 1.61
CA ASP A 288 -16.22 -11.21 3.01
C ASP A 288 -16.67 -9.75 3.13
N VAL A 289 -16.13 -8.87 2.29
CA VAL A 289 -16.45 -7.44 2.27
C VAL A 289 -17.90 -7.23 1.81
N GLU A 290 -18.33 -7.89 0.74
CA GLU A 290 -19.70 -7.80 0.22
C GLU A 290 -20.73 -8.33 1.22
N LYS A 291 -20.41 -9.43 1.90
CA LYS A 291 -21.24 -9.98 2.97
C LYS A 291 -21.43 -8.98 4.10
N TYR A 292 -20.34 -8.35 4.57
CA TYR A 292 -20.42 -7.33 5.62
C TYR A 292 -21.30 -6.14 5.20
N LEU A 293 -21.09 -5.60 4.00
CA LEU A 293 -21.87 -4.49 3.48
C LEU A 293 -23.34 -4.82 3.29
N ASN A 294 -23.70 -6.05 2.92
CA ASN A 294 -25.09 -6.47 2.72
C ASN A 294 -25.84 -6.71 4.04
N ILE A 295 -25.15 -7.13 5.10
CA ILE A 295 -25.78 -7.35 6.42
C ILE A 295 -26.04 -6.02 7.14
N ASN A 296 -25.24 -4.98 6.87
CA ASN A 296 -25.27 -3.70 7.58
C ASN A 296 -25.93 -2.56 6.79
N LYS A 297 -26.59 -2.87 5.67
CA LYS A 297 -27.50 -1.98 4.95
C LYS A 297 -28.91 -2.12 5.47
#